data_dc3e2542402c305ae8c9835807ccb4a2
#
_entry.id   dc3e2542402c305ae8c9835807ccb4a2
#
_cell.length_a   1.000
_cell.length_b   1.000
_cell.length_c   1.000
_cell.angle_alpha   90.00
_cell.angle_beta   90.00
_cell.angle_gamma   90.00
#
_symmetry.space_group_name_H-M   'P 1'
#
loop_
_entity.id
_entity.type
_entity.pdbx_description
1 polymer ?
#
loop_
_entity_poly.entity_id
_entity_poly.type
_entity_poly.pdbx_seq_one_letter_code
_entity_poly.pdbx_strand_id
1 'polypeptide(L)'
;MPAGLVRYQDSGQFHFVTFSCYRGRTLIAERSGYRVFEEALEWVRRRHGFIVTGYVVMPEHAHLLASEPGAVQLSVALQVLKQRVSRRLKREGDVQFWLIRYYDFNVWSHEKTVEKLKYMHRNPVVRGLVEKPEGWAWSSFRHYSTGEVGIVEIESGWTSWRRSILIHDGFTVIRNGKRQEQRLLWICGSHPPQHRGRMGHPRSL
;
A
#
# COMPACT_ATOMS: atom_id res chain seq x y z
N MET A 1 15.36 16.48 -9.60
CA MET A 1 13.94 16.24 -9.90
C MET A 1 13.64 16.91 -11.24
N PRO A 2 12.93 16.25 -12.17
CA PRO A 2 12.51 16.91 -13.40
C PRO A 2 11.67 18.14 -13.05
N ALA A 3 11.99 19.28 -13.62
CA ALA A 3 11.16 20.47 -13.57
C ALA A 3 9.87 20.16 -14.33
N GLY A 4 8.69 20.35 -13.70
CA GLY A 4 7.42 20.25 -14.40
C GLY A 4 6.44 19.17 -13.92
N LEU A 5 6.68 18.50 -12.76
CA LEU A 5 5.69 17.58 -12.21
C LEU A 5 4.52 18.38 -11.62
N VAL A 6 3.42 18.45 -12.36
CA VAL A 6 2.16 19.04 -11.87
C VAL A 6 1.45 17.99 -11.01
N ARG A 7 1.09 18.36 -9.78
CA ARG A 7 0.29 17.51 -8.90
C ARG A 7 -1.18 17.83 -9.14
N TYR A 8 -1.92 16.82 -9.58
CA TYR A 8 -3.36 16.92 -9.71
C TYR A 8 -3.97 16.36 -8.43
N GLN A 9 -4.42 17.23 -7.54
CA GLN A 9 -5.16 16.86 -6.32
C GLN A 9 -6.67 16.97 -6.59
N ASP A 10 -7.47 16.31 -5.76
CA ASP A 10 -8.92 16.22 -5.89
C ASP A 10 -9.39 15.59 -7.23
N SER A 11 -8.51 14.79 -7.83
CA SER A 11 -8.76 14.10 -9.11
C SER A 11 -9.50 12.77 -8.94
N GLY A 12 -9.59 12.27 -7.71
CA GLY A 12 -10.08 10.93 -7.39
C GLY A 12 -9.20 9.80 -7.93
N GLN A 13 -7.97 10.12 -8.33
CA GLN A 13 -6.98 9.16 -8.83
C GLN A 13 -6.15 8.59 -7.68
N PHE A 14 -5.46 7.49 -7.96
CA PHE A 14 -4.41 7.00 -7.07
C PHE A 14 -3.11 7.78 -7.30
N HIS A 15 -2.31 7.85 -6.25
CA HIS A 15 -1.02 8.51 -6.24
C HIS A 15 0.08 7.49 -5.97
N PHE A 16 1.07 7.45 -6.86
CA PHE A 16 2.32 6.77 -6.61
C PHE A 16 3.32 7.75 -6.01
N VAL A 17 3.58 7.61 -4.73
CA VAL A 17 4.41 8.53 -3.96
C VAL A 17 5.74 7.89 -3.60
N THR A 18 6.84 8.66 -3.73
CA THR A 18 8.16 8.26 -3.22
C THR A 18 8.71 9.35 -2.33
N PHE A 19 9.06 9.00 -1.11
CA PHE A 19 9.72 9.92 -0.18
C PHE A 19 10.95 9.26 0.46
N SER A 20 12.03 10.03 0.56
CA SER A 20 13.34 9.55 0.93
C SER A 20 13.84 10.16 2.23
N CYS A 21 14.67 9.43 2.93
CA CYS A 21 15.43 9.95 4.06
C CYS A 21 16.42 11.04 3.61
N TYR A 22 16.73 11.93 4.54
CA TYR A 22 17.62 13.04 4.29
C TYR A 22 18.99 12.56 3.82
N ARG A 23 19.46 13.12 2.69
CA ARG A 23 20.74 12.78 2.04
C ARG A 23 20.90 11.28 1.71
N GLY A 24 19.80 10.54 1.51
CA GLY A 24 19.85 9.12 1.19
C GLY A 24 20.37 8.23 2.32
N ARG A 25 20.35 8.72 3.57
CA ARG A 25 20.79 7.93 4.74
C ARG A 25 19.80 6.77 4.99
N THR A 26 20.32 5.63 5.40
CA THR A 26 19.57 4.41 5.70
C THR A 26 18.91 4.48 7.09
N LEU A 27 18.05 5.49 7.33
CA LEU A 27 17.49 5.77 8.65
C LEU A 27 16.37 4.81 9.07
N ILE A 28 15.91 3.96 8.15
CA ILE A 28 14.86 2.97 8.39
C ILE A 28 15.43 1.54 8.42
N ALA A 29 16.73 1.36 8.21
CA ALA A 29 17.37 0.07 7.89
C ALA A 29 17.26 -1.04 8.93
N GLU A 30 16.80 -0.76 10.14
CA GLU A 30 16.62 -1.78 11.18
C GLU A 30 15.22 -2.40 11.11
N ARG A 31 15.10 -3.68 11.49
CA ARG A 31 13.80 -4.38 11.52
C ARG A 31 12.73 -3.63 12.31
N SER A 32 13.11 -3.00 13.41
CA SER A 32 12.25 -2.13 14.21
C SER A 32 11.78 -0.90 13.42
N GLY A 33 12.66 -0.31 12.59
CA GLY A 33 12.35 0.86 11.77
C GLY A 33 11.32 0.57 10.68
N TYR A 34 11.45 -0.56 9.98
CA TYR A 34 10.44 -0.98 8.98
C TYR A 34 9.07 -1.18 9.63
N ARG A 35 9.03 -1.86 10.79
CA ARG A 35 7.79 -2.08 11.52
C ARG A 35 7.16 -0.78 12.01
N VAL A 36 7.96 0.14 12.52
CA VAL A 36 7.51 1.49 12.92
C VAL A 36 6.85 2.21 11.74
N PHE A 37 7.41 2.05 10.53
CA PHE A 37 6.84 2.64 9.34
C PHE A 37 5.46 2.04 9.01
N GLU A 38 5.34 0.71 8.99
CA GLU A 38 4.08 0.01 8.68
C GLU A 38 2.98 0.34 9.70
N GLU A 39 3.31 0.35 11.00
CA GLU A 39 2.38 0.75 12.06
C GLU A 39 1.92 2.21 11.90
N ALA A 40 2.85 3.11 11.55
CA ALA A 40 2.54 4.51 11.32
C ALA A 40 1.66 4.68 10.07
N LEU A 41 1.95 3.95 8.98
CA LEU A 41 1.17 3.98 7.74
C LEU A 41 -0.26 3.51 7.98
N GLU A 42 -0.44 2.37 8.67
CA GLU A 42 -1.77 1.85 8.99
C GLU A 42 -2.56 2.81 9.86
N TRP A 43 -1.91 3.40 10.88
CA TRP A 43 -2.57 4.39 11.73
C TRP A 43 -3.03 5.61 10.93
N VAL A 44 -2.17 6.16 10.05
CA VAL A 44 -2.48 7.34 9.22
C VAL A 44 -3.58 7.00 8.21
N ARG A 45 -3.50 5.81 7.57
CA ARG A 45 -4.52 5.32 6.64
C ARG A 45 -5.92 5.33 7.29
N ARG A 46 -6.02 4.74 8.48
CA ARG A 46 -7.29 4.65 9.24
C ARG A 46 -7.76 6.04 9.70
N ARG A 47 -6.83 6.87 10.16
CA ARG A 47 -7.15 8.21 10.71
C ARG A 47 -7.69 9.15 9.66
N HIS A 48 -7.17 9.08 8.43
CA HIS A 48 -7.53 9.98 7.34
C HIS A 48 -8.42 9.33 6.27
N GLY A 49 -8.74 8.05 6.41
CA GLY A 49 -9.73 7.36 5.57
C GLY A 49 -9.32 7.20 4.12
N PHE A 50 -8.05 6.88 3.83
CA PHE A 50 -7.59 6.60 2.48
C PHE A 50 -7.28 5.11 2.26
N ILE A 51 -7.21 4.72 1.01
CA ILE A 51 -6.94 3.35 0.57
C ILE A 51 -5.45 3.21 0.25
N VAL A 52 -4.83 2.12 0.71
CA VAL A 52 -3.49 1.70 0.29
C VAL A 52 -3.62 0.50 -0.61
N THR A 53 -3.17 0.64 -1.87
CA THR A 53 -3.11 -0.46 -2.83
C THR A 53 -1.77 -1.17 -2.78
N GLY A 54 -0.69 -0.45 -2.47
CA GLY A 54 0.63 -1.07 -2.34
C GLY A 54 1.64 -0.18 -1.66
N TYR A 55 2.66 -0.82 -1.09
CA TYR A 55 3.81 -0.14 -0.51
C TYR A 55 5.07 -1.02 -0.54
N VAL A 56 6.21 -0.38 -0.44
CA VAL A 56 7.49 -1.01 -0.06
C VAL A 56 8.30 -0.02 0.77
N VAL A 57 8.87 -0.52 1.85
CA VAL A 57 9.76 0.25 2.72
C VAL A 57 11.19 -0.21 2.48
N MET A 58 12.02 0.71 2.01
CA MET A 58 13.45 0.50 1.76
C MET A 58 14.27 1.12 2.91
N PRO A 59 15.56 0.81 3.05
CA PRO A 59 16.40 1.38 4.11
C PRO A 59 16.41 2.90 4.15
N GLU A 60 16.38 3.56 2.99
CA GLU A 60 16.55 5.00 2.83
C GLU A 60 15.36 5.72 2.19
N HIS A 61 14.31 4.98 1.78
CA HIS A 61 13.10 5.56 1.16
C HIS A 61 11.90 4.62 1.27
N ALA A 62 10.72 5.12 0.92
CA ALA A 62 9.53 4.30 0.77
C ALA A 62 8.77 4.69 -0.50
N HIS A 63 8.15 3.69 -1.12
CA HIS A 63 7.13 3.88 -2.16
C HIS A 63 5.77 3.53 -1.59
N LEU A 64 4.77 4.30 -1.96
CA LEU A 64 3.39 4.13 -1.55
C LEU A 64 2.48 4.35 -2.76
N LEU A 65 1.53 3.45 -2.98
CA LEU A 65 0.43 3.61 -3.91
C LEU A 65 -0.87 3.70 -3.12
N ALA A 66 -1.48 4.88 -3.12
CA ALA A 66 -2.64 5.17 -2.28
C ALA A 66 -3.64 6.09 -2.96
N SER A 67 -4.91 6.03 -2.53
CA SER A 67 -5.92 7.01 -2.90
C SER A 67 -5.72 8.33 -2.16
N GLU A 68 -6.39 9.37 -2.62
CA GLU A 68 -6.54 10.59 -1.85
C GLU A 68 -7.39 10.34 -0.59
N PRO A 69 -7.05 10.95 0.56
CA PRO A 69 -7.93 10.98 1.74
C PRO A 69 -9.19 11.80 1.49
N GLY A 70 -10.31 11.36 2.08
CA GLY A 70 -11.59 12.05 1.88
C GLY A 70 -11.73 13.40 2.62
N ALA A 71 -10.96 13.62 3.69
CA ALA A 71 -11.14 14.77 4.58
C ALA A 71 -9.96 15.78 4.57
N VAL A 72 -8.80 15.38 4.05
CA VAL A 72 -7.59 16.22 4.01
C VAL A 72 -6.82 15.94 2.73
N GLN A 73 -5.97 16.85 2.33
CA GLN A 73 -5.07 16.60 1.20
C GLN A 73 -4.09 15.46 1.50
N LEU A 74 -3.70 14.70 0.48
CA LEU A 74 -2.72 13.61 0.61
C LEU A 74 -1.40 14.11 1.22
N SER A 75 -0.98 15.32 0.90
CA SER A 75 0.21 15.97 1.46
C SER A 75 0.18 16.07 2.98
N VAL A 76 -0.99 16.35 3.56
CA VAL A 76 -1.19 16.41 5.02
C VAL A 76 -1.07 15.03 5.64
N ALA A 77 -1.71 14.01 5.06
CA ALA A 77 -1.59 12.63 5.54
C ALA A 77 -0.14 12.13 5.48
N LEU A 78 0.58 12.42 4.38
CA LEU A 78 2.00 12.06 4.23
C LEU A 78 2.89 12.83 5.22
N GLN A 79 2.59 14.09 5.52
CA GLN A 79 3.30 14.84 6.55
C GLN A 79 3.14 14.20 7.93
N VAL A 80 1.92 13.80 8.29
CA VAL A 80 1.64 13.10 9.56
C VAL A 80 2.39 11.77 9.62
N LEU A 81 2.38 10.98 8.53
CA LEU A 81 3.14 9.73 8.43
C LEU A 81 4.63 9.96 8.69
N LYS A 82 5.23 10.89 7.94
CA LYS A 82 6.65 11.25 8.07
C LYS A 82 7.01 11.71 9.48
N GLN A 83 6.16 12.50 10.11
CA GLN A 83 6.37 12.97 11.49
C GLN A 83 6.30 11.82 12.51
N ARG A 84 5.32 10.91 12.38
CA ARG A 84 5.20 9.77 13.29
C ARG A 84 6.40 8.85 13.22
N VAL A 85 6.86 8.52 12.01
CA VAL A 85 8.06 7.70 11.81
C VAL A 85 9.30 8.39 12.38
N SER A 86 9.53 9.65 12.01
CA SER A 86 10.72 10.37 12.46
C SER A 86 10.76 10.57 13.98
N ARG A 87 9.62 10.82 14.64
CA ARG A 87 9.57 10.95 16.11
C ARG A 87 9.97 9.67 16.84
N ARG A 88 9.75 8.50 16.23
CA ARG A 88 10.09 7.19 16.83
C ARG A 88 11.51 6.73 16.49
N LEU A 89 12.05 7.14 15.35
CA LEU A 89 13.33 6.65 14.82
C LEU A 89 14.47 7.66 14.85
N LYS A 90 14.16 8.94 15.00
CA LYS A 90 15.17 10.01 15.05
C LYS A 90 16.04 9.84 16.29
N ARG A 91 17.36 9.85 16.09
CA ARG A 91 18.35 9.78 17.16
C ARG A 91 18.74 11.18 17.61
N GLU A 92 19.31 11.28 18.80
CA GLU A 92 19.90 12.51 19.29
C GLU A 92 20.99 13.01 18.33
N GLY A 93 20.98 14.31 18.02
CA GLY A 93 21.88 14.90 17.01
C GLY A 93 21.39 14.82 15.55
N ASP A 94 20.34 14.07 15.22
CA ASP A 94 19.78 14.10 13.87
C ASP A 94 19.06 15.42 13.61
N VAL A 95 19.53 16.21 12.65
CA VAL A 95 18.93 17.50 12.28
C VAL A 95 17.63 17.25 11.49
N GLN A 96 17.70 16.37 10.50
CA GLN A 96 16.58 16.10 9.58
C GLN A 96 16.50 14.61 9.27
N PHE A 97 15.28 14.03 9.31
CA PHE A 97 15.05 12.62 8.99
C PHE A 97 14.65 12.43 7.53
N TRP A 98 13.71 13.19 7.01
CA TRP A 98 13.16 13.08 5.67
C TRP A 98 13.57 14.25 4.78
N LEU A 99 13.69 14.00 3.48
CA LEU A 99 13.66 15.11 2.51
C LEU A 99 12.31 15.81 2.60
N ILE A 100 12.32 17.14 2.46
CA ILE A 100 11.10 17.97 2.51
C ILE A 100 10.17 17.58 1.38
N ARG A 101 10.70 17.53 0.15
CA ARG A 101 9.93 17.20 -1.06
C ARG A 101 9.83 15.69 -1.23
N TYR A 102 8.75 15.25 -1.86
CA TYR A 102 8.52 13.88 -2.28
C TYR A 102 8.12 13.88 -3.77
N TYR A 103 8.34 12.75 -4.43
CA TYR A 103 7.85 12.50 -5.77
C TYR A 103 6.39 12.06 -5.67
N ASP A 104 5.55 12.58 -6.56
CA ASP A 104 4.13 12.28 -6.64
C ASP A 104 3.74 12.14 -8.10
N PHE A 105 3.13 11.02 -8.43
CA PHE A 105 2.69 10.68 -9.78
C PHE A 105 1.26 10.16 -9.74
N ASN A 106 0.34 10.85 -10.43
CA ASN A 106 -1.03 10.42 -10.53
C ASN A 106 -1.15 9.13 -11.35
N VAL A 107 -1.89 8.16 -10.84
CA VAL A 107 -2.13 6.86 -11.46
C VAL A 107 -3.58 6.79 -11.89
N TRP A 108 -3.80 6.94 -13.20
CA TRP A 108 -5.13 7.12 -13.81
C TRP A 108 -5.69 5.87 -14.47
N SER A 109 -4.91 4.78 -14.59
CA SER A 109 -5.35 3.54 -15.22
C SER A 109 -4.92 2.30 -14.43
N HIS A 110 -5.61 1.18 -14.73
CA HIS A 110 -5.27 -0.11 -14.19
C HIS A 110 -3.85 -0.56 -14.58
N GLU A 111 -3.48 -0.37 -15.84
CA GLU A 111 -2.15 -0.74 -16.37
C GLU A 111 -1.06 0.02 -15.62
N LYS A 112 -1.27 1.31 -15.34
CA LYS A 112 -0.34 2.12 -14.54
C LYS A 112 -0.28 1.67 -13.08
N THR A 113 -1.40 1.22 -12.51
CA THR A 113 -1.43 0.61 -11.17
C THR A 113 -0.55 -0.65 -11.13
N VAL A 114 -0.74 -1.56 -12.08
CA VAL A 114 0.05 -2.80 -12.20
C VAL A 114 1.54 -2.48 -12.43
N GLU A 115 1.86 -1.52 -13.29
CA GLU A 115 3.23 -1.08 -13.54
C GLU A 115 3.90 -0.59 -12.24
N LYS A 116 3.22 0.25 -11.46
CA LYS A 116 3.76 0.80 -10.20
C LYS A 116 3.89 -0.27 -9.12
N LEU A 117 2.96 -1.21 -9.01
CA LEU A 117 3.06 -2.37 -8.12
C LEU A 117 4.27 -3.24 -8.47
N LYS A 118 4.44 -3.61 -9.74
CA LYS A 118 5.60 -4.37 -10.21
C LYS A 118 6.92 -3.64 -9.93
N TYR A 119 6.97 -2.34 -10.20
CA TYR A 119 8.13 -1.52 -9.93
C TYR A 119 8.51 -1.55 -8.45
N MET A 120 7.57 -1.23 -7.55
CA MET A 120 7.86 -1.17 -6.11
C MET A 120 8.21 -2.54 -5.53
N HIS A 121 7.54 -3.62 -5.95
CA HIS A 121 7.82 -4.96 -5.45
C HIS A 121 9.18 -5.52 -5.91
N ARG A 122 9.65 -5.10 -7.09
CA ARG A 122 10.98 -5.47 -7.59
C ARG A 122 12.11 -4.60 -7.03
N ASN A 123 11.80 -3.47 -6.42
CA ASN A 123 12.80 -2.50 -5.95
C ASN A 123 13.83 -3.14 -5.00
N PRO A 124 13.46 -3.96 -3.98
CA PRO A 124 14.44 -4.63 -3.11
C PRO A 124 15.40 -5.56 -3.85
N VAL A 125 14.92 -6.24 -4.91
CA VAL A 125 15.76 -7.11 -5.75
C VAL A 125 16.72 -6.27 -6.60
N VAL A 126 16.22 -5.23 -7.24
CA VAL A 126 17.04 -4.31 -8.06
C VAL A 126 18.14 -3.64 -7.22
N ARG A 127 17.86 -3.41 -5.94
CA ARG A 127 18.82 -2.83 -4.97
C ARG A 127 19.73 -3.87 -4.32
N GLY A 128 19.61 -5.14 -4.67
CA GLY A 128 20.44 -6.22 -4.14
C GLY A 128 20.22 -6.56 -2.66
N LEU A 129 19.05 -6.18 -2.11
CA LEU A 129 18.72 -6.45 -0.71
C LEU A 129 18.20 -7.88 -0.50
N VAL A 130 17.60 -8.45 -1.54
CA VAL A 130 17.10 -9.83 -1.59
C VAL A 130 17.20 -10.36 -3.01
N GLU A 131 17.21 -11.69 -3.17
CA GLU A 131 17.25 -12.35 -4.49
C GLU A 131 15.89 -12.33 -5.19
N LYS A 132 14.81 -12.42 -4.41
CA LYS A 132 13.42 -12.48 -4.90
C LYS A 132 12.52 -11.56 -4.08
N PRO A 133 11.43 -11.02 -4.66
CA PRO A 133 10.51 -10.11 -3.95
C PRO A 133 9.91 -10.72 -2.67
N GLU A 134 9.69 -12.04 -2.65
CA GLU A 134 9.17 -12.79 -1.50
C GLU A 134 10.07 -12.69 -0.26
N GLY A 135 11.37 -12.52 -0.47
CA GLY A 135 12.35 -12.35 0.61
C GLY A 135 12.24 -11.01 1.34
N TRP A 136 11.57 -10.01 0.73
CA TRP A 136 11.43 -8.70 1.33
C TRP A 136 10.11 -8.56 2.10
N ALA A 137 10.16 -8.75 3.41
CA ALA A 137 8.97 -8.75 4.27
C ALA A 137 8.26 -7.38 4.38
N TRP A 138 8.96 -6.30 4.10
CA TRP A 138 8.50 -4.91 4.33
C TRP A 138 7.85 -4.30 3.08
N SER A 139 6.94 -5.08 2.48
CA SER A 139 6.20 -4.68 1.29
C SER A 139 4.85 -5.38 1.21
N SER A 140 3.97 -4.83 0.39
CA SER A 140 2.69 -5.46 0.07
C SER A 140 2.79 -6.69 -0.85
N PHE A 141 4.00 -7.13 -1.25
CA PHE A 141 4.17 -8.25 -2.19
C PHE A 141 3.49 -9.54 -1.70
N ARG A 142 3.68 -9.93 -0.42
CA ARG A 142 3.10 -11.16 0.13
C ARG A 142 1.58 -11.15 0.11
N HIS A 143 0.97 -9.98 0.32
CA HIS A 143 -0.48 -9.84 0.18
C HIS A 143 -0.94 -10.22 -1.23
N TYR A 144 -0.23 -9.80 -2.27
CA TYR A 144 -0.58 -10.11 -3.66
C TYR A 144 -0.29 -11.55 -4.04
N SER A 145 0.79 -12.14 -3.53
CA SER A 145 1.21 -13.51 -3.87
C SER A 145 0.43 -14.59 -3.12
N THR A 146 0.06 -14.35 -1.86
CA THR A 146 -0.52 -15.38 -0.98
C THR A 146 -1.84 -14.97 -0.31
N GLY A 147 -2.27 -13.72 -0.45
CA GLY A 147 -3.43 -13.18 0.28
C GLY A 147 -3.14 -12.89 1.75
N GLU A 148 -1.87 -12.91 2.20
CA GLU A 148 -1.49 -12.66 3.60
C GLU A 148 -1.99 -11.29 4.06
N VAL A 149 -2.50 -11.25 5.30
CA VAL A 149 -2.89 -10.00 5.97
C VAL A 149 -1.71 -9.49 6.76
N GLY A 150 -1.14 -8.38 6.31
CA GLY A 150 -0.05 -7.68 7.02
C GLY A 150 -0.56 -6.64 8.03
N ILE A 151 0.38 -5.84 8.55
CA ILE A 151 0.07 -4.71 9.45
C ILE A 151 -0.77 -3.66 8.72
N VAL A 152 -0.41 -3.35 7.47
CA VAL A 152 -1.11 -2.40 6.62
C VAL A 152 -2.20 -3.12 5.83
N GLU A 153 -3.44 -2.67 5.96
CA GLU A 153 -4.54 -3.20 5.15
C GLU A 153 -4.37 -2.77 3.69
N ILE A 154 -4.26 -3.75 2.80
CA ILE A 154 -4.12 -3.53 1.36
C ILE A 154 -5.47 -3.74 0.68
N GLU A 155 -5.90 -2.77 -0.10
CA GLU A 155 -7.09 -2.91 -0.95
C GLU A 155 -6.72 -3.63 -2.25
N SER A 156 -7.35 -4.79 -2.46
CA SER A 156 -7.08 -5.68 -3.59
C SER A 156 -8.25 -6.63 -3.83
N GLY A 157 -8.17 -7.47 -4.87
CA GLY A 157 -9.13 -8.55 -5.10
C GLY A 157 -9.23 -9.52 -3.92
N TRP A 158 -8.13 -9.81 -3.21
CA TRP A 158 -8.13 -10.64 -2.01
C TRP A 158 -8.95 -10.03 -0.86
N THR A 159 -8.83 -8.72 -0.67
CA THR A 159 -9.56 -7.99 0.38
C THR A 159 -11.04 -7.94 0.06
N SER A 160 -11.40 -7.65 -1.19
CA SER A 160 -12.78 -7.64 -1.66
C SER A 160 -13.43 -9.01 -1.54
N TRP A 161 -12.72 -10.07 -1.91
CA TRP A 161 -13.18 -11.45 -1.77
C TRP A 161 -13.44 -11.83 -0.31
N ARG A 162 -12.51 -11.53 0.61
CA ARG A 162 -12.70 -11.78 2.04
C ARG A 162 -13.92 -11.05 2.61
N ARG A 163 -14.13 -9.80 2.21
CA ARG A 163 -15.31 -9.03 2.63
C ARG A 163 -16.61 -9.67 2.12
N SER A 164 -16.63 -10.20 0.90
CA SER A 164 -17.82 -10.87 0.34
C SER A 164 -18.20 -12.13 1.11
N ILE A 165 -17.22 -12.93 1.55
CA ILE A 165 -17.47 -14.12 2.38
C ILE A 165 -18.08 -13.74 3.72
N LEU A 166 -17.51 -12.73 4.42
CA LEU A 166 -18.01 -12.29 5.71
C LEU A 166 -19.45 -11.76 5.68
N ILE A 167 -19.87 -11.21 4.55
CA ILE A 167 -21.27 -10.76 4.36
C ILE A 167 -22.21 -11.98 4.22
N HIS A 168 -21.78 -13.06 3.58
CA HIS A 168 -22.59 -14.28 3.42
C HIS A 168 -22.75 -15.06 4.73
N ASP A 169 -21.78 -14.99 5.63
CA ASP A 169 -21.81 -15.66 6.95
C ASP A 169 -22.56 -14.86 8.01
N GLY A 170 -23.31 -13.81 7.66
CA GLY A 170 -24.20 -13.07 8.55
C GLY A 170 -23.54 -12.04 9.48
N PHE A 171 -22.24 -11.76 9.28
CA PHE A 171 -21.56 -10.68 10.01
C PHE A 171 -21.63 -9.37 9.21
N THR A 172 -22.61 -8.53 9.52
CA THR A 172 -22.69 -7.18 8.94
C THR A 172 -21.67 -6.27 9.60
N VAL A 173 -20.54 -6.05 8.97
CA VAL A 173 -19.63 -4.97 9.35
C VAL A 173 -20.16 -3.66 8.75
N ILE A 174 -20.88 -2.88 9.54
CA ILE A 174 -21.29 -1.51 9.15
C ILE A 174 -20.04 -0.63 9.11
N ARG A 175 -19.58 -0.28 7.91
CA ARG A 175 -18.60 0.81 7.69
C ARG A 175 -19.33 2.00 7.07
N ASN A 176 -19.32 3.10 7.81
CA ASN A 176 -19.75 4.42 7.32
C ASN A 176 -18.89 4.84 6.13
N GLY A 177 -19.50 5.14 5.01
CA GLY A 177 -18.87 5.97 3.97
C GLY A 177 -19.12 5.55 2.53
N LYS A 178 -20.10 6.17 1.91
CA LYS A 178 -20.30 6.54 0.49
C LYS A 178 -19.55 5.73 -0.59
N ARG A 179 -20.36 5.06 -1.42
CA ARG A 179 -20.16 4.51 -2.78
C ARG A 179 -18.89 4.97 -3.51
N GLN A 180 -17.80 4.24 -3.32
CA GLN A 180 -16.70 4.11 -4.28
C GLN A 180 -16.52 2.64 -4.74
N GLU A 181 -17.50 1.79 -4.46
CA GLU A 181 -17.38 0.32 -4.54
C GLU A 181 -17.33 -0.26 -5.96
N GLN A 182 -17.68 0.45 -6.98
CA GLN A 182 -17.80 -0.14 -8.33
C GLN A 182 -16.53 -0.07 -9.20
N ARG A 183 -15.46 0.59 -8.77
CA ARG A 183 -14.24 0.76 -9.59
C ARG A 183 -13.07 -0.15 -9.24
N LEU A 184 -13.13 -0.88 -8.12
CA LEU A 184 -11.98 -1.63 -7.59
C LEU A 184 -11.99 -3.14 -7.88
N LEU A 185 -13.01 -3.68 -8.51
CA LEU A 185 -13.19 -5.13 -8.73
C LEU A 185 -12.15 -5.80 -9.64
N TRP A 186 -11.20 -5.06 -10.24
CA TRP A 186 -10.29 -5.61 -11.26
C TRP A 186 -8.80 -5.26 -11.08
N ILE A 187 -8.34 -4.91 -9.88
CA ILE A 187 -6.99 -4.32 -9.73
C ILE A 187 -5.84 -5.34 -9.76
N CYS A 188 -6.06 -6.62 -9.67
CA CYS A 188 -4.97 -7.59 -9.89
C CYS A 188 -5.48 -8.90 -10.48
N GLY A 189 -4.84 -9.36 -11.56
CA GLY A 189 -5.10 -10.63 -12.23
C GLY A 189 -4.74 -11.91 -11.45
N SER A 190 -4.66 -11.87 -10.13
CA SER A 190 -4.61 -13.02 -9.25
C SER A 190 -6.03 -13.31 -8.80
N HIS A 191 -6.71 -14.19 -9.53
CA HIS A 191 -8.02 -14.71 -9.13
C HIS A 191 -7.85 -15.51 -7.83
N PRO A 192 -8.76 -15.33 -6.85
CA PRO A 192 -8.86 -16.28 -5.75
C PRO A 192 -9.11 -17.69 -6.32
N PRO A 193 -8.66 -18.76 -5.66
CA PRO A 193 -8.85 -20.12 -6.14
C PRO A 193 -10.33 -20.38 -6.37
N GLN A 194 -10.69 -20.77 -7.60
CA GLN A 194 -12.03 -21.19 -7.91
C GLN A 194 -12.28 -22.49 -7.15
N HIS A 195 -13.20 -22.47 -6.19
CA HIS A 195 -13.75 -23.71 -5.62
C HIS A 195 -14.39 -24.50 -6.75
N ARG A 196 -13.70 -25.54 -7.24
CA ARG A 196 -14.34 -26.59 -8.03
C ARG A 196 -15.35 -27.30 -7.13
N GLY A 197 -16.61 -26.88 -7.22
CA GLY A 197 -17.71 -27.62 -6.66
C GLY A 197 -17.71 -29.00 -7.30
N ARG A 198 -17.53 -30.08 -6.53
CA ARG A 198 -17.81 -31.43 -6.92
C ARG A 198 -19.33 -31.52 -7.16
N MET A 199 -19.74 -31.41 -8.41
CA MET A 199 -21.08 -31.88 -8.80
C MET A 199 -21.05 -33.42 -8.77
N GLY A 200 -21.62 -34.00 -7.71
CA GLY A 200 -21.96 -35.40 -7.66
C GLY A 200 -23.07 -35.66 -8.66
N HIS A 201 -22.79 -36.49 -9.65
CA HIS A 201 -23.86 -37.06 -10.50
C HIS A 201 -24.70 -38.01 -9.64
N PRO A 202 -26.03 -37.91 -9.68
CA PRO A 202 -26.89 -38.98 -9.18
C PRO A 202 -26.79 -40.17 -10.14
N ARG A 203 -26.44 -41.35 -9.64
CA ARG A 203 -26.59 -42.63 -10.36
C ARG A 203 -28.08 -42.92 -10.42
N SER A 204 -28.60 -43.00 -11.64
CA SER A 204 -29.90 -43.60 -11.93
C SER A 204 -29.81 -45.14 -11.82
N LEU A 205 -30.75 -45.71 -11.10
CA LEU A 205 -31.22 -47.07 -11.26
C LEU A 205 -32.27 -47.08 -12.35
#